data_5a9391db76e7a724dbd15903b21164e7
#
_entry.id   5a9391db76e7a724dbd15903b21164e7
#
_cell.length_a   1.000
_cell.length_b   1.000
_cell.length_c   1.000
_cell.angle_alpha   90.00
_cell.angle_beta   90.00
_cell.angle_gamma   90.00
#
_symmetry.space_group_name_H-M   'P 1'
#
loop_
_entity.id
_entity.type
_entity.pdbx_description
1 polymer ?
#
loop_
_entity_poly.entity_id
_entity_poly.type
_entity_poly.pdbx_seq_one_letter_code
_entity_poly.pdbx_strand_id
1 'polypeptide(L)'
;RQWLDAWEGVKFDPSAHRRRPSEHFYVTSIKASQLRALCDIHRRSSARKGSRQSDLGVQRRHNKARSLEIAEFVRNGFPWSAISQSSRKSGEFDDLKKPGWLPTAIVVNVLISDDIREGGAVAPEDLVEIVDDGEIARLVLPEGFSSTWRPKKTAPIEVIDGQHRLWAFDESEDEDFELPVVLFHGLDISWQAYLFYVINIKPAKINTSLGFDLY
;
A
#
# COMPACT_ATOMS: atom_id res chain seq x y z
N ARG A 1 -0.77 20.00 -0.49
CA ARG A 1 0.57 20.29 0.04
C ARG A 1 0.64 20.01 1.53
N GLN A 2 1.66 19.26 1.97
CA GLN A 2 2.02 19.09 3.39
C GLN A 2 3.47 19.52 3.59
N TRP A 3 3.66 20.81 3.76
CA TRP A 3 4.97 21.41 3.97
C TRP A 3 4.85 22.61 4.92
N LEU A 4 5.69 22.66 5.94
CA LEU A 4 5.77 23.78 6.87
C LEU A 4 7.00 24.63 6.55
N ASP A 5 6.89 25.94 6.65
CA ASP A 5 8.02 26.87 6.43
C ASP A 5 9.20 26.56 7.37
N ALA A 6 8.92 26.07 8.57
CA ALA A 6 9.94 25.62 9.52
C ALA A 6 10.79 24.46 8.98
N TRP A 7 10.35 23.73 7.96
CA TRP A 7 11.09 22.61 7.36
C TRP A 7 12.07 23.06 6.28
N GLU A 8 12.04 24.31 5.85
CA GLU A 8 13.02 24.84 4.88
C GLU A 8 14.46 24.79 5.40
N GLY A 9 14.65 24.87 6.72
CA GLY A 9 15.96 24.74 7.36
C GLY A 9 16.46 23.30 7.55
N VAL A 10 15.66 22.29 7.23
CA VAL A 10 16.04 20.88 7.39
C VAL A 10 17.05 20.50 6.31
N LYS A 11 18.18 19.93 6.74
CA LYS A 11 19.20 19.42 5.83
C LYS A 11 18.81 18.03 5.33
N PHE A 12 18.81 17.88 4.02
CA PHE A 12 18.58 16.63 3.33
C PHE A 12 19.93 16.10 2.79
N ASP A 13 20.14 14.79 2.91
CA ASP A 13 21.37 14.13 2.48
C ASP A 13 21.03 12.97 1.53
N PRO A 14 21.15 13.17 0.21
CA PRO A 14 20.91 12.13 -0.78
C PRO A 14 21.82 10.90 -0.62
N SER A 15 23.06 11.11 -0.13
CA SER A 15 24.00 9.99 0.08
C SER A 15 23.57 9.06 1.22
N ALA A 16 22.76 9.55 2.14
CA ALA A 16 22.13 8.79 3.22
C ALA A 16 20.69 8.34 2.86
N HIS A 17 20.33 8.30 1.57
CA HIS A 17 18.98 7.99 1.08
C HIS A 17 17.89 8.89 1.68
N ARG A 18 18.19 10.16 1.89
CA ARG A 18 17.31 11.19 2.46
C ARG A 18 17.31 12.44 1.61
N ARG A 19 17.04 12.32 0.30
CA ARG A 19 16.80 13.50 -0.55
C ARG A 19 15.54 14.24 -0.07
N ARG A 20 15.44 15.53 -0.39
CA ARG A 20 14.28 16.34 -0.07
C ARG A 20 13.04 15.69 -0.71
N PRO A 21 12.01 15.33 0.08
CA PRO A 21 10.79 14.79 -0.48
C PRO A 21 9.99 15.86 -1.21
N SER A 22 9.08 15.46 -2.08
CA SER A 22 8.09 16.37 -2.67
C SER A 22 7.23 16.99 -1.57
N GLU A 23 6.86 18.25 -1.73
CA GLU A 23 5.95 18.96 -0.82
C GLU A 23 4.50 18.50 -0.98
N HIS A 24 4.22 17.76 -2.04
CA HIS A 24 2.91 17.25 -2.38
C HIS A 24 2.87 15.72 -2.28
N PHE A 25 1.72 15.22 -1.88
CA PHE A 25 1.30 13.86 -2.10
C PHE A 25 -0.11 13.91 -2.71
N TYR A 26 -0.53 12.84 -3.32
CA TYR A 26 -1.78 12.77 -4.08
C TYR A 26 -2.73 11.77 -3.44
N VAL A 27 -4.02 12.00 -3.61
CA VAL A 27 -5.08 11.11 -3.11
C VAL A 27 -5.98 10.75 -4.28
N THR A 28 -6.26 9.46 -4.43
CA THR A 28 -7.11 8.95 -5.51
C THR A 28 -7.79 7.66 -5.10
N SER A 29 -8.65 7.11 -5.97
CA SER A 29 -9.07 5.72 -5.90
C SER A 29 -8.51 4.96 -7.10
N ILE A 30 -8.10 3.70 -6.88
CA ILE A 30 -7.58 2.81 -7.93
C ILE A 30 -8.18 1.43 -7.70
N LYS A 31 -8.59 0.76 -8.79
CA LYS A 31 -9.00 -0.64 -8.73
C LYS A 31 -7.90 -1.53 -8.18
N ALA A 32 -8.27 -2.44 -7.29
CA ALA A 32 -7.31 -3.34 -6.64
C ALA A 32 -6.47 -4.13 -7.66
N SER A 33 -7.08 -4.61 -8.74
CA SER A 33 -6.40 -5.33 -9.83
C SER A 33 -5.36 -4.46 -10.52
N GLN A 34 -5.69 -3.20 -10.83
CA GLN A 34 -4.79 -2.24 -11.47
C GLN A 34 -3.61 -1.90 -10.55
N LEU A 35 -3.91 -1.57 -9.29
CA LEU A 35 -2.85 -1.25 -8.33
C LEU A 35 -1.91 -2.43 -8.11
N ARG A 36 -2.42 -3.65 -8.01
CA ARG A 36 -1.59 -4.87 -7.89
C ARG A 36 -0.69 -5.10 -9.11
N ALA A 37 -1.19 -4.83 -10.32
CA ALA A 37 -0.39 -4.97 -11.53
C ALA A 37 0.79 -4.00 -11.57
N LEU A 38 0.61 -2.79 -11.00
CA LEU A 38 1.62 -1.73 -10.94
C LEU A 38 2.59 -1.88 -9.76
N CYS A 39 2.23 -2.68 -8.73
CA CYS A 39 3.03 -2.80 -7.51
C CYS A 39 3.85 -4.08 -7.48
N ASP A 40 5.08 -3.97 -6.96
CA ASP A 40 5.81 -5.13 -6.47
C ASP A 40 5.78 -5.16 -4.94
N ILE A 41 5.89 -6.39 -4.40
CA ILE A 41 6.15 -6.58 -2.98
C ILE A 41 7.64 -6.75 -2.84
N HIS A 42 8.34 -5.75 -2.30
CA HIS A 42 9.71 -5.95 -1.87
C HIS A 42 9.75 -7.00 -0.76
N ARG A 43 9.97 -8.24 -1.18
CA ARG A 43 10.22 -9.35 -0.25
C ARG A 43 11.57 -9.10 0.38
N ARG A 44 11.58 -8.92 1.68
CA ARG A 44 12.81 -8.98 2.46
C ARG A 44 13.47 -10.33 2.20
N SER A 45 14.52 -10.36 1.38
CA SER A 45 15.26 -11.58 1.12
C SER A 45 16.02 -11.95 2.38
N SER A 46 15.64 -13.06 3.04
CA SER A 46 16.31 -13.61 4.22
C SER A 46 17.66 -14.23 3.88
N ALA A 47 18.21 -14.03 2.68
CA ALA A 47 19.32 -14.80 2.13
C ALA A 47 20.72 -14.27 2.44
N ARG A 48 20.90 -13.15 3.14
CA ARG A 48 22.25 -12.69 3.54
C ARG A 48 22.32 -12.23 4.99
N LYS A 49 22.66 -13.15 5.89
CA LYS A 49 23.25 -12.81 7.19
C LYS A 49 24.61 -12.14 6.92
N GLY A 50 24.72 -10.82 7.09
CA GLY A 50 26.02 -10.18 7.09
C GLY A 50 26.13 -8.71 6.66
N SER A 51 25.16 -8.12 6.01
CA SER A 51 25.25 -6.71 5.63
C SER A 51 24.04 -5.92 6.14
N ARG A 52 24.26 -5.11 7.18
CA ARG A 52 23.26 -4.17 7.72
C ARG A 52 22.90 -3.05 6.73
N GLN A 53 23.61 -2.92 5.62
CA GLN A 53 23.47 -1.82 4.67
C GLN A 53 22.64 -2.13 3.42
N SER A 54 22.42 -3.41 3.10
CA SER A 54 21.70 -3.80 1.87
C SER A 54 20.25 -4.27 2.09
N ASP A 55 19.77 -4.33 3.34
CA ASP A 55 18.46 -4.91 3.65
C ASP A 55 17.50 -3.84 4.18
N LEU A 56 17.30 -2.78 3.40
CA LEU A 56 16.34 -1.71 3.67
C LEU A 56 14.91 -2.09 3.27
N GLY A 57 14.63 -3.37 3.06
CA GLY A 57 13.28 -3.86 2.84
C GLY A 57 12.37 -3.58 4.04
N VAL A 58 11.55 -2.54 3.93
CA VAL A 58 10.68 -2.04 5.00
C VAL A 58 9.50 -2.98 5.25
N GLN A 59 9.18 -3.88 4.33
CA GLN A 59 7.95 -4.65 4.38
C GLN A 59 8.09 -6.01 5.07
N ARG A 60 7.09 -6.33 5.91
CA ARG A 60 6.92 -7.65 6.49
C ARG A 60 6.58 -8.68 5.40
N ARG A 61 6.90 -9.95 5.63
CA ARG A 61 6.41 -11.04 4.80
C ARG A 61 4.89 -10.97 4.70
N HIS A 62 4.36 -11.11 3.48
CA HIS A 62 2.93 -11.22 3.27
C HIS A 62 2.35 -12.36 4.13
N ASN A 63 1.35 -12.03 4.96
CA ASN A 63 0.61 -13.01 5.73
C ASN A 63 -0.70 -13.31 5.02
N LYS A 64 -0.75 -14.46 4.33
CA LYS A 64 -1.91 -14.90 3.57
C LYS A 64 -3.17 -15.02 4.45
N ALA A 65 -3.04 -15.50 5.68
CA ALA A 65 -4.17 -15.62 6.60
C ALA A 65 -4.82 -14.26 6.87
N ARG A 66 -3.99 -13.21 7.09
CA ARG A 66 -4.51 -11.86 7.30
C ARG A 66 -5.20 -11.28 6.05
N SER A 67 -4.71 -11.58 4.86
CA SER A 67 -5.36 -11.14 3.62
C SER A 67 -6.71 -11.85 3.43
N LEU A 68 -6.81 -13.14 3.77
CA LEU A 68 -8.07 -13.88 3.75
C LEU A 68 -9.08 -13.33 4.78
N GLU A 69 -8.63 -12.98 5.99
CA GLU A 69 -9.48 -12.33 7.00
C GLU A 69 -10.04 -11.00 6.49
N ILE A 70 -9.21 -10.19 5.80
CA ILE A 70 -9.66 -8.94 5.20
C ILE A 70 -10.63 -9.18 4.06
N ALA A 71 -10.38 -10.16 3.19
CA ALA A 71 -11.30 -10.54 2.11
C ALA A 71 -12.65 -10.96 2.66
N GLU A 72 -12.66 -11.75 3.74
CA GLU A 72 -13.88 -12.17 4.43
C GLU A 72 -14.62 -10.98 5.04
N PHE A 73 -13.90 -10.04 5.65
CA PHE A 73 -14.48 -8.80 6.17
C PHE A 73 -15.10 -7.96 5.05
N VAL A 74 -14.46 -7.81 3.91
CA VAL A 74 -15.00 -7.03 2.79
C VAL A 74 -16.32 -7.62 2.31
N ARG A 75 -16.42 -8.95 2.24
CA ARG A 75 -17.63 -9.64 1.77
C ARG A 75 -18.80 -9.56 2.75
N ASN A 76 -18.52 -9.73 4.02
CA ASN A 76 -19.57 -10.02 5.02
C ASN A 76 -19.60 -9.03 6.18
N GLY A 77 -18.66 -8.13 6.30
CA GLY A 77 -18.57 -7.09 7.32
C GLY A 77 -18.37 -7.63 8.74
N PHE A 78 -18.42 -6.71 9.70
CA PHE A 78 -18.42 -7.01 11.14
C PHE A 78 -19.85 -6.89 11.69
N PRO A 79 -20.28 -7.72 12.64
CA PRO A 79 -19.52 -8.73 13.38
C PRO A 79 -19.40 -10.10 12.71
N TRP A 80 -20.10 -10.38 11.62
CA TRP A 80 -20.14 -11.72 11.00
C TRP A 80 -18.74 -12.27 10.68
N SER A 81 -17.83 -11.46 10.16
CA SER A 81 -16.44 -11.85 9.87
C SER A 81 -15.62 -12.24 11.11
N ALA A 82 -16.05 -11.87 12.31
CA ALA A 82 -15.37 -12.18 13.58
C ALA A 82 -15.91 -13.42 14.30
N ILE A 83 -17.08 -13.95 13.91
CA ILE A 83 -17.63 -15.16 14.53
C ILE A 83 -16.89 -16.43 14.07
N SER A 84 -17.00 -17.50 14.86
CA SER A 84 -16.33 -18.78 14.58
C SER A 84 -16.79 -19.41 13.27
N GLN A 85 -15.91 -20.19 12.65
CA GLN A 85 -16.25 -20.89 11.40
C GLN A 85 -17.41 -21.89 11.53
N SER A 86 -17.57 -22.49 12.73
CA SER A 86 -18.70 -23.35 13.03
C SER A 86 -20.03 -22.60 13.07
N SER A 87 -20.03 -21.43 13.72
CA SER A 87 -21.21 -20.56 13.80
C SER A 87 -21.60 -19.98 12.43
N ARG A 88 -20.63 -19.66 11.58
CA ARG A 88 -20.91 -19.22 10.19
C ARG A 88 -21.62 -20.29 9.36
N LYS A 89 -21.25 -21.58 9.56
CA LYS A 89 -21.87 -22.70 8.83
C LYS A 89 -23.27 -23.04 9.28
N SER A 90 -23.69 -22.64 10.48
CA SER A 90 -25.05 -22.88 10.96
C SER A 90 -26.11 -22.03 10.25
N GLY A 91 -25.70 -20.90 9.64
CA GLY A 91 -26.64 -19.94 9.06
C GLY A 91 -27.39 -19.09 10.07
N GLU A 92 -27.24 -19.35 11.37
CA GLU A 92 -27.94 -18.67 12.46
C GLU A 92 -27.66 -17.15 12.52
N PHE A 93 -26.48 -16.75 12.05
CA PHE A 93 -26.02 -15.37 12.11
C PHE A 93 -25.97 -14.67 10.75
N ASP A 94 -26.65 -15.17 9.75
CA ASP A 94 -26.63 -14.62 8.39
C ASP A 94 -27.21 -13.21 8.29
N ASP A 95 -28.09 -12.83 9.22
CA ASP A 95 -28.64 -11.50 9.40
C ASP A 95 -27.60 -10.45 9.83
N LEU A 96 -26.43 -10.87 10.35
CA LEU A 96 -25.32 -9.98 10.72
C LEU A 96 -24.43 -9.59 9.53
N LYS A 97 -24.65 -10.18 8.35
CA LYS A 97 -23.88 -9.83 7.14
C LYS A 97 -24.17 -8.41 6.70
N LYS A 98 -23.10 -7.68 6.37
CA LYS A 98 -23.16 -6.32 5.83
C LYS A 98 -21.91 -5.99 5.02
N PRO A 99 -21.92 -4.94 4.18
CA PRO A 99 -20.72 -4.53 3.46
C PRO A 99 -19.55 -4.20 4.38
N GLY A 100 -18.39 -4.79 4.12
CA GLY A 100 -17.14 -4.49 4.83
C GLY A 100 -16.36 -3.41 4.09
N TRP A 101 -16.58 -2.16 4.42
CA TRP A 101 -15.87 -1.05 3.79
C TRP A 101 -14.43 -0.95 4.26
N LEU A 102 -13.53 -0.58 3.34
CA LEU A 102 -12.12 -0.34 3.61
C LEU A 102 -11.77 1.14 3.39
N PRO A 103 -12.12 2.04 4.33
CA PRO A 103 -11.89 3.47 4.17
C PRO A 103 -10.43 3.89 4.37
N THR A 104 -9.59 2.98 4.87
CA THR A 104 -8.17 3.26 5.13
C THR A 104 -7.37 3.12 3.84
N ALA A 105 -6.69 4.19 3.43
CA ALA A 105 -5.94 4.22 2.18
C ALA A 105 -4.75 3.25 2.16
N ILE A 106 -4.47 2.71 0.98
CA ILE A 106 -3.18 2.11 0.67
C ILE A 106 -2.17 3.23 0.47
N VAL A 107 -1.03 3.18 1.14
CA VAL A 107 0.02 4.19 1.01
C VAL A 107 1.12 3.65 0.11
N VAL A 108 1.42 4.37 -0.95
CA VAL A 108 2.37 3.93 -1.98
C VAL A 108 3.37 5.03 -2.33
N ASN A 109 4.49 4.62 -2.93
CA ASN A 109 5.46 5.50 -3.57
C ASN A 109 5.56 5.17 -5.05
N VAL A 110 5.36 6.16 -5.91
CA VAL A 110 5.63 6.07 -7.35
C VAL A 110 7.13 6.31 -7.56
N LEU A 111 7.81 5.35 -8.18
CA LEU A 111 9.23 5.42 -8.47
C LEU A 111 9.50 6.37 -9.64
N ILE A 112 10.63 7.07 -9.56
CA ILE A 112 11.16 7.88 -10.66
C ILE A 112 12.31 7.15 -11.37
N SER A 113 12.71 7.65 -12.54
CA SER A 113 13.77 7.06 -13.37
C SER A 113 15.08 6.81 -12.63
N ASP A 114 15.38 7.65 -11.63
CA ASP A 114 16.63 7.61 -10.86
C ASP A 114 16.57 6.62 -9.68
N ASP A 115 15.39 6.06 -9.40
CA ASP A 115 15.21 5.09 -8.33
C ASP A 115 15.71 3.72 -8.75
N ILE A 116 16.84 3.28 -8.17
CA ILE A 116 17.43 1.97 -8.43
C ILE A 116 17.03 1.00 -7.32
N ARG A 117 16.59 -0.20 -7.71
CA ARG A 117 16.26 -1.32 -6.83
C ARG A 117 17.08 -2.56 -7.21
N GLU A 118 16.93 -3.68 -6.52
CA GLU A 118 17.64 -4.92 -6.84
C GLU A 118 17.45 -5.37 -8.31
N GLY A 119 16.26 -5.15 -8.89
CA GLY A 119 15.95 -5.41 -10.30
C GLY A 119 16.47 -4.35 -11.27
N GLY A 120 17.11 -3.28 -10.78
CA GLY A 120 17.51 -2.11 -11.54
C GLY A 120 16.49 -0.97 -11.46
N ALA A 121 16.61 0.02 -12.32
CA ALA A 121 15.62 1.08 -12.47
C ALA A 121 14.34 0.54 -13.14
N VAL A 122 13.24 1.27 -12.96
CA VAL A 122 12.01 1.04 -13.73
C VAL A 122 12.32 1.28 -15.21
N ALA A 123 11.85 0.41 -16.10
CA ALA A 123 12.01 0.63 -17.53
C ALA A 123 11.24 1.90 -17.94
N PRO A 124 11.78 2.75 -18.85
CA PRO A 124 11.13 4.01 -19.21
C PRO A 124 9.67 3.86 -19.64
N GLU A 125 9.35 2.80 -20.38
CA GLU A 125 7.99 2.46 -20.83
C GLU A 125 7.06 1.94 -19.74
N ASP A 126 7.63 1.52 -18.59
CA ASP A 126 6.90 1.01 -17.43
C ASP A 126 6.68 2.09 -16.35
N LEU A 127 7.23 3.30 -16.55
CA LEU A 127 7.06 4.39 -15.60
C LEU A 127 5.60 4.81 -15.49
N VAL A 128 5.19 5.12 -14.29
CA VAL A 128 3.94 5.81 -14.00
C VAL A 128 4.28 7.29 -13.81
N GLU A 129 3.62 8.15 -14.57
CA GLU A 129 3.84 9.59 -14.49
C GLU A 129 2.71 10.28 -13.72
N ILE A 130 3.06 11.33 -13.00
CA ILE A 130 2.10 12.22 -12.36
C ILE A 130 2.21 13.57 -13.05
N VAL A 131 1.17 13.94 -13.80
CA VAL A 131 1.06 15.23 -14.47
C VAL A 131 0.18 16.13 -13.63
N ASP A 132 0.81 17.10 -12.97
CA ASP A 132 0.16 18.03 -12.05
C ASP A 132 0.05 19.42 -12.70
N ASP A 133 -1.16 19.97 -12.81
CA ASP A 133 -1.43 21.31 -13.33
C ASP A 133 -1.69 22.35 -12.23
N GLY A 134 -1.54 21.95 -10.96
CA GLY A 134 -1.74 22.78 -9.76
C GLY A 134 -3.14 22.70 -9.15
N GLU A 135 -4.14 22.28 -9.89
CA GLU A 135 -5.49 22.03 -9.39
C GLU A 135 -5.81 20.53 -9.33
N ILE A 136 -5.46 19.83 -10.38
CA ILE A 136 -5.70 18.40 -10.54
C ILE A 136 -4.40 17.72 -10.97
N ALA A 137 -4.12 16.54 -10.40
CA ALA A 137 -3.07 15.69 -10.89
C ALA A 137 -3.66 14.49 -11.63
N ARG A 138 -3.06 14.14 -12.76
CA ARG A 138 -3.41 12.95 -13.53
C ARG A 138 -2.33 11.90 -13.39
N LEU A 139 -2.74 10.68 -13.06
CA LEU A 139 -1.88 9.51 -13.06
C LEU A 139 -1.90 8.92 -14.48
N VAL A 140 -0.76 8.98 -15.16
CA VAL A 140 -0.57 8.41 -16.49
C VAL A 140 0.06 7.04 -16.32
N LEU A 141 -0.67 6.02 -16.74
CA LEU A 141 -0.24 4.62 -16.63
C LEU A 141 0.74 4.25 -17.75
N PRO A 142 1.54 3.19 -17.58
CA PRO A 142 2.46 2.70 -18.61
C PRO A 142 1.78 2.46 -19.96
N GLU A 143 2.52 2.62 -21.03
CA GLU A 143 2.01 2.37 -22.38
C GLU A 143 1.55 0.89 -22.51
N GLY A 144 0.36 0.70 -23.10
CA GLY A 144 -0.23 -0.64 -23.23
C GLY A 144 -0.70 -1.27 -21.92
N PHE A 145 -0.85 -0.49 -20.85
CA PHE A 145 -1.36 -1.00 -19.56
C PHE A 145 -2.74 -1.67 -19.74
N SER A 146 -2.83 -2.89 -19.22
CA SER A 146 -4.04 -3.72 -19.28
C SER A 146 -4.10 -4.65 -18.06
N SER A 147 -5.15 -5.44 -17.92
CA SER A 147 -5.30 -6.43 -16.84
C SER A 147 -4.19 -7.50 -16.85
N THR A 148 -3.57 -7.73 -18.00
CA THR A 148 -2.47 -8.70 -18.18
C THR A 148 -1.08 -8.07 -18.18
N TRP A 149 -1.02 -6.74 -18.08
CA TRP A 149 0.25 -6.02 -18.05
C TRP A 149 1.13 -6.46 -16.88
N ARG A 150 2.43 -6.52 -17.13
CA ARG A 150 3.45 -6.77 -16.09
C ARG A 150 4.68 -5.92 -16.38
N PRO A 151 5.35 -5.39 -15.34
CA PRO A 151 6.57 -4.62 -15.54
C PRO A 151 7.68 -5.53 -16.09
N LYS A 152 8.53 -4.97 -16.93
CA LYS A 152 9.66 -5.69 -17.53
C LYS A 152 10.75 -6.05 -16.52
N LYS A 153 10.93 -5.20 -15.49
CA LYS A 153 11.96 -5.39 -14.45
C LYS A 153 11.40 -5.01 -13.08
N THR A 154 11.58 -3.75 -12.70
CA THR A 154 11.11 -3.18 -11.43
C THR A 154 9.72 -2.62 -11.62
N ALA A 155 8.80 -2.93 -10.73
CA ALA A 155 7.46 -2.36 -10.73
C ALA A 155 7.51 -0.85 -10.44
N PRO A 156 6.70 -0.02 -11.11
CA PRO A 156 6.76 1.43 -10.96
C PRO A 156 6.23 1.96 -9.63
N ILE A 157 5.53 1.13 -8.86
CA ILE A 157 4.93 1.53 -7.58
C ILE A 157 5.38 0.59 -6.46
N GLU A 158 5.74 1.15 -5.33
CA GLU A 158 6.07 0.44 -4.09
C GLU A 158 5.00 0.68 -3.03
N VAL A 159 4.50 -0.40 -2.41
CA VAL A 159 3.54 -0.26 -1.31
C VAL A 159 4.29 0.02 -0.01
N ILE A 160 4.00 1.14 0.64
CA ILE A 160 4.54 1.51 1.95
C ILE A 160 3.69 0.90 3.07
N ASP A 161 2.37 1.07 2.98
CA ASP A 161 1.41 0.46 3.92
C ASP A 161 0.17 -0.04 3.21
N GLY A 162 -0.51 -1.02 3.83
CA GLY A 162 -1.75 -1.57 3.31
C GLY A 162 -1.59 -2.79 2.41
N GLN A 163 -0.41 -3.41 2.33
CA GLN A 163 -0.18 -4.59 1.50
C GLN A 163 -1.23 -5.69 1.74
N HIS A 164 -1.60 -6.01 2.98
CA HIS A 164 -2.58 -7.06 3.27
C HIS A 164 -3.98 -6.70 2.77
N ARG A 165 -4.33 -5.42 2.73
CA ARG A 165 -5.59 -4.93 2.14
C ARG A 165 -5.57 -5.08 0.62
N LEU A 166 -4.47 -4.69 -0.02
CA LEU A 166 -4.31 -4.82 -1.47
C LEU A 166 -4.35 -6.29 -1.91
N TRP A 167 -3.65 -7.17 -1.19
CA TRP A 167 -3.60 -8.60 -1.53
C TRP A 167 -4.80 -9.41 -1.05
N ALA A 168 -5.72 -8.81 -0.29
CA ALA A 168 -7.00 -9.45 0.04
C ALA A 168 -7.84 -9.76 -1.21
N PHE A 169 -7.67 -8.97 -2.27
CA PHE A 169 -8.39 -9.13 -3.54
C PHE A 169 -7.73 -10.12 -4.51
N ASP A 170 -6.56 -10.69 -4.18
CA ASP A 170 -5.91 -11.74 -4.96
C ASP A 170 -6.58 -13.10 -4.80
N GLU A 171 -7.18 -13.33 -3.66
CA GLU A 171 -7.87 -14.56 -3.28
C GLU A 171 -9.40 -14.49 -3.55
N SER A 172 -9.87 -13.39 -4.14
CA SER A 172 -11.27 -13.11 -4.38
C SER A 172 -11.58 -13.27 -5.87
N GLU A 173 -12.60 -14.04 -6.18
CA GLU A 173 -13.20 -14.08 -7.53
C GLU A 173 -14.23 -12.96 -7.75
N ASP A 174 -14.42 -12.11 -6.73
CA ASP A 174 -15.40 -11.04 -6.74
C ASP A 174 -14.97 -9.87 -7.62
N GLU A 175 -15.94 -9.01 -7.87
CA GLU A 175 -15.78 -7.80 -8.66
C GLU A 175 -14.60 -6.93 -8.19
N ASP A 176 -14.04 -6.19 -9.12
CA ASP A 176 -12.91 -5.31 -8.92
C ASP A 176 -13.27 -4.18 -7.95
N PHE A 177 -12.61 -4.13 -6.82
CA PHE A 177 -12.89 -3.22 -5.72
C PHE A 177 -11.98 -1.99 -5.82
N GLU A 178 -12.55 -0.79 -5.72
CA GLU A 178 -11.79 0.45 -5.67
C GLU A 178 -11.25 0.71 -4.27
N LEU A 179 -9.95 0.91 -4.19
CA LEU A 179 -9.24 1.21 -2.95
C LEU A 179 -8.84 2.68 -2.91
N PRO A 180 -9.04 3.38 -1.78
CA PRO A 180 -8.45 4.69 -1.59
C PRO A 180 -6.93 4.56 -1.53
N VAL A 181 -6.22 5.45 -2.21
CA VAL A 181 -4.76 5.41 -2.34
C VAL A 181 -4.17 6.78 -2.03
N VAL A 182 -3.13 6.80 -1.21
CA VAL A 182 -2.25 7.95 -1.00
C VAL A 182 -0.94 7.68 -1.74
N LEU A 183 -0.63 8.54 -2.71
CA LEU A 183 0.55 8.40 -3.57
C LEU A 183 1.60 9.43 -3.18
N PHE A 184 2.76 8.96 -2.80
CA PHE A 184 3.98 9.74 -2.78
C PHE A 184 4.75 9.55 -4.08
N HIS A 185 5.62 10.49 -4.44
CA HIS A 185 6.37 10.46 -5.68
C HIS A 185 7.86 10.63 -5.42
N GLY A 186 8.65 9.67 -5.83
CA GLY A 186 10.10 9.70 -5.73
C GLY A 186 10.65 9.74 -4.30
N LEU A 187 9.98 9.14 -3.33
CA LEU A 187 10.49 9.03 -1.98
C LEU A 187 11.67 8.07 -1.90
N ASP A 188 12.75 8.51 -1.28
CA ASP A 188 13.85 7.64 -0.89
C ASP A 188 13.42 6.55 0.10
N ILE A 189 14.16 5.46 0.13
CA ILE A 189 13.84 4.29 0.99
C ILE A 189 13.75 4.66 2.47
N SER A 190 14.58 5.59 2.95
CA SER A 190 14.54 6.01 4.35
C SER A 190 13.25 6.74 4.72
N TRP A 191 12.69 7.52 3.78
CA TRP A 191 11.39 8.17 3.98
C TRP A 191 10.26 7.18 3.98
N GLN A 192 10.31 6.19 3.11
CA GLN A 192 9.33 5.11 3.10
C GLN A 192 9.36 4.32 4.42
N ALA A 193 10.57 4.01 4.94
CA ALA A 193 10.75 3.36 6.23
C ALA A 193 10.19 4.20 7.39
N TYR A 194 10.43 5.52 7.34
CA TYR A 194 9.90 6.46 8.32
C TYR A 194 8.36 6.49 8.29
N LEU A 195 7.74 6.61 7.12
CA LEU A 195 6.29 6.57 6.98
C LEU A 195 5.70 5.25 7.50
N PHE A 196 6.28 4.12 7.11
CA PHE A 196 5.85 2.82 7.61
C PHE A 196 5.92 2.74 9.14
N TYR A 197 7.00 3.25 9.74
CA TYR A 197 7.15 3.30 11.19
C TYR A 197 6.06 4.16 11.84
N VAL A 198 5.85 5.38 11.34
CA VAL A 198 4.87 6.31 11.91
C VAL A 198 3.45 5.74 11.83
N ILE A 199 3.08 5.14 10.70
CA ILE A 199 1.75 4.57 10.47
C ILE A 199 1.51 3.34 11.38
N ASN A 200 2.52 2.49 11.59
CA ASN A 200 2.30 1.19 12.23
C ASN A 200 2.67 1.12 13.72
N ILE A 201 3.58 1.97 14.20
CA ILE A 201 4.12 1.86 15.56
C ILE A 201 3.59 2.95 16.48
N LYS A 202 3.32 4.14 15.94
CA LYS A 202 2.84 5.29 16.72
C LYS A 202 1.34 5.27 17.06
N PRO A 203 0.42 4.63 16.29
CA PRO A 203 -1.00 4.65 16.63
C PRO A 203 -1.30 4.00 17.99
N ALA A 204 -2.12 4.65 18.79
CA ALA A 204 -2.65 4.06 20.01
C ALA A 204 -3.64 2.92 19.68
N LYS A 205 -3.56 1.82 20.40
CA LYS A 205 -4.54 0.73 20.26
C LYS A 205 -5.87 1.15 20.89
N ILE A 206 -6.94 1.04 20.14
CA ILE A 206 -8.30 1.17 20.65
C ILE A 206 -8.70 -0.13 21.32
N ASN A 207 -9.41 -0.05 22.47
CA ASN A 207 -9.92 -1.24 23.15
C ASN A 207 -10.98 -1.92 22.26
N THR A 208 -10.81 -3.21 22.00
CA THR A 208 -11.73 -4.01 21.17
C THR A 208 -13.14 -4.09 21.74
N SER A 209 -13.32 -3.97 23.08
CA SER A 209 -14.63 -3.98 23.72
C SER A 209 -15.51 -2.81 23.24
N LEU A 210 -14.92 -1.65 22.94
CA LEU A 210 -15.67 -0.50 22.40
C LEU A 210 -16.37 -0.81 21.06
N GLY A 211 -15.80 -1.72 20.25
CA GLY A 211 -16.42 -2.15 19.00
C GLY A 211 -17.65 -3.02 19.21
N PHE A 212 -17.71 -3.80 20.31
CA PHE A 212 -18.84 -4.65 20.62
C PHE A 212 -19.97 -3.91 21.34
N ASP A 213 -19.66 -2.83 22.08
CA ASP A 213 -20.65 -2.03 22.79
C ASP A 213 -21.53 -1.18 21.84
N LEU A 214 -21.16 -1.09 20.55
CA LEU A 214 -21.87 -0.31 19.52
C LEU A 214 -22.81 -1.17 18.65
N TYR A 215 -22.87 -2.48 18.88
CA TYR A 215 -23.66 -3.45 18.14
C TYR A 215 -24.44 -4.37 19.08
#